data_a5391a21357e07f82ed6161772a50f08
#
_entry.id   a5391a21357e07f82ed6161772a50f08
#
_cell.length_a   1.000
_cell.length_b   1.000
_cell.length_c   1.000
_cell.angle_alpha   90.00
_cell.angle_beta   90.00
_cell.angle_gamma   90.00
#
_symmetry.space_group_name_H-M   'P 1'
#
loop_
_entity.id
_entity.type
_entity.pdbx_description
1 polymer ?
#
loop_
_entity_poly.entity_id
_entity_poly.type
_entity_poly.pdbx_seq_one_letter_code
_entity_poly.pdbx_strand_id
1 'polypeptide(L)'
;ELVLVKRTSSSQHNWYAMLFVFVAASLLSVFRAAGDPQNFVQDIAMVVSIVFMVLNAFRLSWIVSLSFKEKLATIGLCMVLIVLLIGGPGIGNSGSSFLIPDAYSYLEHYFMPLAAFVKQATIFGILYGTTSFLSLLFHLPTTGDFRQREGERATMHSLTHLIGQVFEAERLFESVAAAPVESGSADYAWLALPDLDTGFLQYKVIATSGIVPAKVNDLFDSTQLASDLSRDNLPLIIKKAQADHRLNLKTADGIGSLLAVPLIAREEVLGALFAAKKVSSGFEQDDIETISIFAAQAAVAIDNAHLFEQQVERERLEREMSIAREVQQKLLPQNVPEISGLSMAASSVSAQEVGGDYYDFVRLGEQELGVIIGDVSGKGTSAAFYMAEMQGIFHSVSRIAKSPATFLTHANTALAQTLDKNVFISAIYAILNLETERIVLARAGHCPAAIVRLNGEARYIRTRGLGLGLDRGSLFQQSLTQESISLDPGDVLVFYTDGVVESRDAEGEEYGYDRLLSILKEYRHEDADGLHSAVLRDLRGFIGSAEYDDDMTLVVVKWHGVPIDTLLTSTQSVKEST
;
A
#
# COMPACT_ATOMS: atom_id res chain seq x y z
N GLU A 1 23.79 13.57 -41.79
CA GLU A 1 23.19 13.87 -40.45
C GLU A 1 23.49 12.78 -39.42
N LEU A 2 23.30 11.51 -39.70
CA LEU A 2 23.56 10.39 -38.79
C LEU A 2 25.02 10.34 -38.27
N VAL A 3 25.98 10.71 -39.09
CA VAL A 3 27.43 10.73 -38.77
C VAL A 3 27.83 11.93 -37.90
N LEU A 4 27.09 13.04 -37.96
CA LEU A 4 27.41 14.29 -37.26
C LEU A 4 26.72 14.41 -35.90
N VAL A 5 25.55 13.78 -35.69
CA VAL A 5 24.69 14.00 -34.52
C VAL A 5 25.12 13.21 -33.26
N LYS A 6 25.87 12.11 -33.40
CA LYS A 6 26.25 11.24 -32.25
C LYS A 6 27.78 11.29 -31.94
N ARG A 7 28.46 12.43 -32.11
CA ARG A 7 29.90 12.56 -31.88
C ARG A 7 30.25 13.29 -30.56
N THR A 8 31.28 12.80 -29.90
CA THR A 8 31.92 13.53 -28.79
C THR A 8 32.62 14.79 -29.30
N SER A 9 32.79 15.82 -28.47
CA SER A 9 33.40 17.10 -28.85
C SER A 9 34.81 16.92 -29.45
N SER A 10 35.61 15.96 -28.97
CA SER A 10 36.92 15.59 -29.49
C SER A 10 36.85 15.04 -30.92
N SER A 11 35.80 14.38 -31.31
CA SER A 11 35.60 13.84 -32.67
C SER A 11 35.29 14.93 -33.70
N GLN A 12 34.60 15.99 -33.31
CA GLN A 12 34.30 17.13 -34.18
C GLN A 12 35.58 17.93 -34.55
N HIS A 13 36.43 18.18 -33.58
CA HIS A 13 37.69 18.89 -33.83
C HIS A 13 38.59 18.15 -34.84
N ASN A 14 38.69 16.84 -34.77
CA ASN A 14 39.49 16.05 -35.71
C ASN A 14 38.90 16.07 -37.12
N TRP A 15 37.60 16.15 -37.30
CA TRP A 15 36.96 16.31 -38.60
C TRP A 15 37.25 17.66 -39.24
N TYR A 16 37.17 18.73 -38.46
CA TYR A 16 37.55 20.08 -38.94
C TYR A 16 39.01 20.15 -39.29
N ALA A 17 39.89 19.54 -38.49
CA ALA A 17 41.33 19.47 -38.80
C ALA A 17 41.60 18.71 -40.10
N MET A 18 40.91 17.55 -40.34
CA MET A 18 41.02 16.80 -41.60
C MET A 18 40.54 17.63 -42.77
N LEU A 19 39.40 18.30 -42.69
CA LEU A 19 38.84 19.13 -43.74
C LEU A 19 39.80 20.29 -44.09
N PHE A 20 40.39 20.94 -43.06
CA PHE A 20 41.39 21.99 -43.22
C PHE A 20 42.63 21.48 -43.99
N VAL A 21 43.16 20.31 -43.60
CA VAL A 21 44.30 19.69 -44.28
C VAL A 21 43.98 19.36 -45.74
N PHE A 22 42.77 18.89 -46.03
CA PHE A 22 42.29 18.60 -47.40
C PHE A 22 42.26 19.86 -48.25
N VAL A 23 41.68 20.92 -47.75
CA VAL A 23 41.61 22.21 -48.45
C VAL A 23 43.02 22.77 -48.70
N ALA A 24 43.88 22.73 -47.66
CA ALA A 24 45.25 23.21 -47.76
C ALA A 24 46.08 22.41 -48.79
N ALA A 25 46.01 21.07 -48.76
CA ALA A 25 46.70 20.22 -49.70
C ALA A 25 46.16 20.40 -51.14
N SER A 26 44.85 20.66 -51.29
CA SER A 26 44.24 20.95 -52.59
C SER A 26 44.67 22.31 -53.15
N LEU A 27 44.77 23.33 -52.32
CA LEU A 27 45.28 24.66 -52.73
C LEU A 27 46.76 24.63 -53.12
N LEU A 28 47.57 23.84 -52.43
CA LEU A 28 48.99 23.65 -52.78
C LEU A 28 49.19 23.01 -54.17
N SER A 29 48.17 22.35 -54.73
CA SER A 29 48.20 21.77 -56.10
C SER A 29 48.37 22.82 -57.19
N VAL A 30 48.05 24.09 -56.93
CA VAL A 30 48.24 25.21 -57.84
C VAL A 30 49.73 25.38 -58.21
N PHE A 31 50.60 25.16 -57.26
CA PHE A 31 52.05 25.32 -57.47
C PHE A 31 52.67 24.24 -58.36
N ARG A 32 51.97 23.07 -58.54
CA ARG A 32 52.38 22.01 -59.45
C ARG A 32 52.12 22.37 -60.94
N ALA A 33 51.18 23.21 -61.21
CA ALA A 33 50.83 23.66 -62.56
C ALA A 33 51.83 24.60 -63.16
N ALA A 34 52.76 25.20 -62.33
CA ALA A 34 53.77 26.18 -62.75
C ALA A 34 55.07 25.56 -63.31
N GLY A 35 55.07 24.22 -63.57
CA GLY A 35 56.19 23.60 -64.32
C GLY A 35 57.32 22.98 -63.46
N ASP A 36 57.14 22.86 -62.17
CA ASP A 36 58.10 22.19 -61.28
C ASP A 36 57.59 20.75 -60.93
N PRO A 37 58.26 19.71 -61.50
CA PRO A 37 57.78 18.32 -61.36
C PRO A 37 58.06 17.70 -59.97
N GLN A 38 58.82 18.39 -59.09
CA GLN A 38 59.19 17.89 -57.77
C GLN A 38 58.79 18.86 -56.63
N ASN A 39 57.45 19.05 -56.45
CA ASN A 39 57.02 19.92 -55.38
C ASN A 39 56.90 19.12 -54.07
N PHE A 40 58.01 18.93 -53.36
CA PHE A 40 58.19 18.21 -52.10
C PHE A 40 57.15 18.61 -51.03
N VAL A 41 56.73 19.88 -51.01
CA VAL A 41 55.74 20.42 -50.08
C VAL A 41 54.38 19.85 -50.34
N GLN A 42 54.01 19.67 -51.61
CA GLN A 42 52.70 19.08 -51.96
C GLN A 42 52.65 17.58 -51.63
N ASP A 43 53.76 16.85 -51.87
CA ASP A 43 53.82 15.43 -51.56
C ASP A 43 53.73 15.18 -50.05
N ILE A 44 54.37 16.02 -49.24
CA ILE A 44 54.23 16.00 -47.77
C ILE A 44 52.79 16.32 -47.36
N ALA A 45 52.16 17.35 -47.92
CA ALA A 45 50.79 17.71 -47.62
C ALA A 45 49.82 16.59 -47.96
N MET A 46 50.06 15.89 -49.07
CA MET A 46 49.27 14.73 -49.48
C MET A 46 49.44 13.54 -48.52
N VAL A 47 50.67 13.24 -48.09
CA VAL A 47 50.95 12.19 -47.11
C VAL A 47 50.31 12.51 -45.77
N VAL A 48 50.42 13.75 -45.29
CA VAL A 48 49.73 14.18 -44.07
C VAL A 48 48.24 14.06 -44.19
N SER A 49 47.67 14.44 -45.32
CA SER A 49 46.25 14.26 -45.62
C SER A 49 45.79 12.78 -45.52
N ILE A 50 46.56 11.87 -46.12
CA ILE A 50 46.30 10.43 -46.03
C ILE A 50 46.35 9.91 -44.60
N VAL A 51 47.34 10.34 -43.82
CA VAL A 51 47.41 9.94 -42.40
C VAL A 51 46.16 10.39 -41.63
N PHE A 52 45.72 11.64 -41.83
CA PHE A 52 44.47 12.13 -41.20
C PHE A 52 43.24 11.36 -41.71
N MET A 53 43.19 10.96 -42.99
CA MET A 53 42.14 10.11 -43.53
C MET A 53 42.07 8.76 -42.79
N VAL A 54 43.23 8.09 -42.66
CA VAL A 54 43.31 6.79 -41.96
C VAL A 54 42.85 6.91 -40.50
N LEU A 55 43.38 7.88 -39.76
CA LEU A 55 43.05 8.10 -38.36
C LEU A 55 41.54 8.36 -38.16
N ASN A 56 40.90 9.09 -39.06
CA ASN A 56 39.45 9.34 -38.98
C ASN A 56 38.61 8.15 -39.47
N ALA A 57 39.11 7.36 -40.46
CA ALA A 57 38.40 6.18 -40.96
C ALA A 57 38.29 5.07 -39.92
N PHE A 58 39.23 4.94 -38.96
CA PHE A 58 39.17 3.95 -37.89
C PHE A 58 38.41 4.42 -36.65
N ARG A 59 37.96 5.67 -36.56
CA ARG A 59 37.15 6.19 -35.43
C ARG A 59 35.65 5.95 -35.68
N LEU A 60 35.21 4.69 -35.51
CA LEU A 60 33.86 4.20 -35.86
C LEU A 60 32.97 4.02 -34.60
N SER A 61 33.18 4.80 -33.52
CA SER A 61 32.43 4.68 -32.27
C SER A 61 30.89 4.82 -32.42
N TRP A 62 30.42 5.47 -33.50
CA TRP A 62 29.00 5.60 -33.79
C TRP A 62 28.31 4.30 -34.19
N ILE A 63 29.06 3.29 -34.67
CA ILE A 63 28.53 1.99 -35.11
C ILE A 63 27.91 1.23 -33.93
N VAL A 64 28.49 1.35 -32.74
CA VAL A 64 28.03 0.67 -31.52
C VAL A 64 26.62 1.14 -31.12
N SER A 65 26.28 2.39 -31.38
CA SER A 65 25.00 2.99 -31.00
C SER A 65 23.86 2.77 -32.01
N LEU A 66 24.08 2.05 -33.12
CA LEU A 66 23.07 1.78 -34.15
C LEU A 66 22.21 0.58 -33.79
N SER A 67 20.90 0.67 -33.99
CA SER A 67 20.00 -0.47 -33.98
C SER A 67 20.30 -1.46 -35.15
N PHE A 68 19.85 -2.70 -35.01
CA PHE A 68 20.07 -3.74 -36.04
C PHE A 68 19.58 -3.32 -37.43
N LYS A 69 18.39 -2.70 -37.52
CA LYS A 69 17.82 -2.21 -38.81
C LYS A 69 18.68 -1.09 -39.40
N GLU A 70 19.20 -0.19 -38.57
CA GLU A 70 20.08 0.89 -39.03
C GLU A 70 21.45 0.37 -39.45
N LYS A 71 22.00 -0.67 -38.79
CA LYS A 71 23.22 -1.35 -39.20
C LYS A 71 23.08 -1.96 -40.59
N LEU A 72 21.99 -2.68 -40.85
CA LEU A 72 21.73 -3.31 -42.14
C LEU A 72 21.54 -2.29 -43.24
N ALA A 73 20.81 -1.20 -42.97
CA ALA A 73 20.63 -0.10 -43.94
C ALA A 73 21.99 0.59 -44.26
N THR A 74 22.82 0.79 -43.22
CA THR A 74 24.13 1.42 -43.39
C THR A 74 25.11 0.54 -44.17
N ILE A 75 25.07 -0.79 -43.98
CA ILE A 75 25.85 -1.75 -44.80
C ILE A 75 25.48 -1.59 -46.29
N GLY A 76 24.18 -1.56 -46.61
CA GLY A 76 23.72 -1.34 -47.96
C GLY A 76 24.17 0.00 -48.54
N LEU A 77 24.08 1.07 -47.76
CA LEU A 77 24.53 2.41 -48.14
C LEU A 77 26.05 2.47 -48.39
N CYS A 78 26.87 1.83 -47.52
CA CYS A 78 28.32 1.73 -47.70
C CYS A 78 28.68 0.99 -49.00
N MET A 79 28.01 -0.13 -49.31
CA MET A 79 28.22 -0.86 -50.58
C MET A 79 27.91 0.01 -51.81
N VAL A 80 26.77 0.69 -51.81
CA VAL A 80 26.38 1.59 -52.91
C VAL A 80 27.40 2.72 -53.06
N LEU A 81 27.81 3.34 -51.93
CA LEU A 81 28.80 4.43 -51.94
C LEU A 81 30.17 3.96 -52.50
N ILE A 82 30.67 2.79 -52.07
CA ILE A 82 31.92 2.22 -52.54
C ILE A 82 31.84 1.95 -54.05
N VAL A 83 30.76 1.36 -54.57
CA VAL A 83 30.59 1.10 -55.99
C VAL A 83 30.53 2.38 -56.80
N LEU A 84 29.80 3.40 -56.33
CA LEU A 84 29.73 4.72 -56.99
C LEU A 84 31.09 5.45 -57.00
N LEU A 85 31.88 5.34 -55.94
CA LEU A 85 33.19 6.00 -55.83
C LEU A 85 34.28 5.28 -56.65
N ILE A 86 34.20 3.93 -56.76
CA ILE A 86 35.11 3.14 -57.62
C ILE A 86 34.77 3.35 -59.09
N GLY A 87 33.46 3.41 -59.46
CA GLY A 87 32.98 3.63 -60.80
C GLY A 87 33.00 5.09 -61.28
N GLY A 88 33.22 6.03 -60.30
CA GLY A 88 33.21 7.47 -60.55
C GLY A 88 34.58 8.06 -60.97
N PRO A 89 34.61 9.39 -61.19
CA PRO A 89 35.79 10.08 -61.66
C PRO A 89 36.86 10.21 -60.58
N GLY A 90 37.93 9.42 -60.58
CA GLY A 90 39.03 9.73 -59.66
C GLY A 90 40.14 8.71 -59.43
N ILE A 91 40.00 7.46 -59.82
CA ILE A 91 41.00 6.42 -59.48
C ILE A 91 41.70 5.81 -60.72
N GLY A 92 41.22 6.00 -61.96
CA GLY A 92 41.80 5.42 -63.17
C GLY A 92 42.77 6.37 -63.88
N ASN A 93 43.99 5.91 -64.15
CA ASN A 93 44.96 6.62 -65.00
C ASN A 93 44.64 6.47 -66.51
N SER A 94 43.55 5.83 -66.85
CA SER A 94 43.09 5.60 -68.20
C SER A 94 41.65 6.04 -68.37
N GLY A 95 41.35 6.97 -69.20
CA GLY A 95 40.12 7.73 -69.45
C GLY A 95 38.82 6.94 -69.75
N SER A 96 38.51 5.97 -68.92
CA SER A 96 37.25 5.23 -68.96
C SER A 96 36.62 5.12 -67.58
N SER A 97 36.04 6.21 -67.08
CA SER A 97 35.07 6.13 -65.99
C SER A 97 33.68 5.76 -66.60
N PHE A 98 33.04 4.73 -66.06
CA PHE A 98 31.76 4.22 -66.53
C PHE A 98 30.60 5.21 -66.43
N LEU A 99 30.67 6.18 -65.49
CA LEU A 99 29.54 7.08 -65.20
C LEU A 99 29.67 8.48 -65.79
N ILE A 100 30.90 9.04 -65.95
CA ILE A 100 31.13 10.36 -66.53
C ILE A 100 32.47 10.36 -67.28
N PRO A 101 32.50 9.89 -68.54
CA PRO A 101 33.69 9.97 -69.34
C PRO A 101 34.09 11.43 -69.53
N ASP A 102 35.37 11.74 -69.30
CA ASP A 102 36.03 13.04 -69.59
C ASP A 102 35.82 14.17 -68.53
N ALA A 103 34.84 14.13 -67.63
CA ALA A 103 34.59 15.21 -66.69
C ALA A 103 35.79 15.50 -65.74
N TYR A 104 36.50 14.46 -65.31
CA TYR A 104 37.67 14.61 -64.46
C TYR A 104 38.87 15.18 -65.19
N SER A 105 39.10 14.80 -66.45
CA SER A 105 40.20 15.34 -67.28
C SER A 105 39.97 16.82 -67.64
N TYR A 106 38.73 17.26 -67.84
CA TYR A 106 38.40 18.66 -67.98
C TYR A 106 38.65 19.42 -66.66
N LEU A 107 38.25 18.86 -65.47
CA LEU A 107 38.44 19.46 -64.18
C LEU A 107 39.94 19.61 -63.84
N GLU A 108 40.75 18.62 -64.13
CA GLU A 108 42.21 18.63 -63.95
C GLU A 108 42.89 19.69 -64.85
N HIS A 109 42.37 19.91 -66.07
CA HIS A 109 42.91 20.87 -67.00
C HIS A 109 42.51 22.32 -66.67
N TYR A 110 41.27 22.54 -66.20
CA TYR A 110 40.75 23.91 -65.98
C TYR A 110 40.83 24.37 -64.55
N PHE A 111 40.76 23.45 -63.53
CA PHE A 111 40.74 23.81 -62.14
C PHE A 111 41.39 22.76 -61.22
N MET A 112 42.73 22.69 -61.28
CA MET A 112 43.54 21.69 -60.60
C MET A 112 43.29 21.54 -59.08
N PRO A 113 43.11 22.62 -58.28
CA PRO A 113 42.79 22.47 -56.86
C PRO A 113 41.51 21.71 -56.59
N LEU A 114 40.48 21.92 -57.38
CA LEU A 114 39.21 21.20 -57.24
C LEU A 114 39.36 19.74 -57.64
N ALA A 115 40.13 19.46 -58.70
CA ALA A 115 40.44 18.07 -59.11
C ALA A 115 41.19 17.32 -57.99
N ALA A 116 42.19 17.97 -57.35
CA ALA A 116 42.94 17.42 -56.25
C ALA A 116 42.03 17.16 -55.00
N PHE A 117 41.13 18.08 -54.69
CA PHE A 117 40.15 17.92 -53.61
C PHE A 117 39.20 16.74 -53.87
N VAL A 118 38.63 16.65 -55.07
CA VAL A 118 37.74 15.56 -55.47
C VAL A 118 38.46 14.22 -55.38
N LYS A 119 39.71 14.14 -55.81
CA LYS A 119 40.52 12.91 -55.72
C LYS A 119 40.75 12.49 -54.29
N GLN A 120 41.11 13.42 -53.41
CA GLN A 120 41.30 13.14 -51.98
C GLN A 120 39.98 12.75 -51.28
N ALA A 121 38.88 13.45 -51.59
CA ALA A 121 37.57 13.13 -51.07
C ALA A 121 37.09 11.73 -51.48
N THR A 122 37.38 11.33 -52.74
CA THR A 122 37.07 9.98 -53.29
C THR A 122 37.86 8.90 -52.55
N ILE A 123 39.17 9.08 -52.38
CA ILE A 123 40.05 8.16 -51.63
C ILE A 123 39.55 8.00 -50.20
N PHE A 124 39.26 9.13 -49.52
CA PHE A 124 38.69 9.09 -48.15
C PHE A 124 37.34 8.37 -48.12
N GLY A 125 36.43 8.64 -49.02
CA GLY A 125 35.12 8.02 -49.08
C GLY A 125 35.19 6.49 -49.22
N ILE A 126 36.12 6.02 -50.08
CA ILE A 126 36.37 4.58 -50.25
C ILE A 126 36.96 3.96 -48.99
N LEU A 127 37.96 4.59 -48.39
CA LEU A 127 38.61 4.11 -47.16
C LEU A 127 37.63 4.08 -46.02
N TYR A 128 36.87 5.15 -45.78
CA TYR A 128 35.87 5.26 -44.74
C TYR A 128 34.70 4.31 -44.97
N GLY A 129 34.19 4.20 -46.20
CA GLY A 129 33.14 3.27 -46.52
C GLY A 129 33.54 1.82 -46.30
N THR A 130 34.77 1.45 -46.70
CA THR A 130 35.30 0.08 -46.54
C THR A 130 35.50 -0.27 -45.07
N THR A 131 36.12 0.63 -44.27
CA THR A 131 36.31 0.41 -42.82
C THR A 131 34.99 0.37 -42.10
N SER A 132 34.03 1.22 -42.44
CA SER A 132 32.67 1.20 -41.87
C SER A 132 31.93 -0.07 -42.21
N PHE A 133 32.01 -0.52 -43.49
CA PHE A 133 31.42 -1.77 -43.93
C PHE A 133 31.96 -3.00 -43.16
N LEU A 134 33.30 -3.10 -43.08
CA LEU A 134 33.94 -4.19 -42.34
C LEU A 134 33.57 -4.15 -40.83
N SER A 135 33.63 -2.98 -40.24
CA SER A 135 33.28 -2.82 -38.82
C SER A 135 31.84 -3.18 -38.56
N LEU A 136 30.89 -2.75 -39.40
CA LEU A 136 29.49 -3.12 -39.29
C LEU A 136 29.27 -4.62 -39.45
N LEU A 137 30.00 -5.27 -40.36
CA LEU A 137 29.92 -6.72 -40.58
C LEU A 137 30.36 -7.50 -39.32
N PHE A 138 31.45 -7.05 -38.67
CA PHE A 138 31.93 -7.66 -37.42
C PHE A 138 31.09 -7.33 -36.16
N HIS A 139 30.30 -6.25 -36.22
CA HIS A 139 29.40 -5.85 -35.12
C HIS A 139 27.93 -6.26 -35.39
N LEU A 140 27.67 -7.11 -36.39
CA LEU A 140 26.38 -7.77 -36.50
C LEU A 140 26.24 -8.80 -35.36
N PRO A 141 25.12 -8.78 -34.62
CA PRO A 141 24.92 -9.72 -33.53
C PRO A 141 24.93 -11.14 -34.06
N THR A 142 25.73 -12.00 -33.42
CA THR A 142 25.76 -13.43 -33.72
C THR A 142 24.51 -14.12 -33.21
N THR A 143 24.24 -15.35 -33.66
CA THR A 143 23.10 -16.15 -33.19
C THR A 143 23.12 -16.36 -31.67
N GLY A 144 24.30 -16.25 -31.01
CA GLY A 144 24.46 -16.30 -29.54
C GLY A 144 23.88 -15.06 -28.86
N ASP A 145 24.19 -13.86 -29.37
CA ASP A 145 23.70 -12.58 -28.81
C ASP A 145 22.17 -12.46 -28.95
N PHE A 146 21.59 -13.02 -29.99
CA PHE A 146 20.12 -13.08 -30.20
C PHE A 146 19.46 -13.97 -29.14
N ARG A 147 20.02 -15.14 -28.84
CA ARG A 147 19.48 -16.09 -27.85
C ARG A 147 19.57 -15.52 -26.43
N GLN A 148 20.65 -14.84 -26.10
CA GLN A 148 20.82 -14.20 -24.80
C GLN A 148 19.79 -13.09 -24.58
N ARG A 149 19.60 -12.20 -25.55
CA ARG A 149 18.59 -11.12 -25.46
C ARG A 149 17.14 -11.62 -25.53
N GLU A 150 16.86 -12.71 -26.23
CA GLU A 150 15.54 -13.37 -26.16
C GLU A 150 15.32 -14.03 -24.81
N GLY A 151 16.34 -14.64 -24.20
CA GLY A 151 16.29 -15.18 -22.85
C GLY A 151 15.99 -14.11 -21.81
N GLU A 152 16.72 -12.98 -21.85
CA GLU A 152 16.50 -11.82 -20.97
C GLU A 152 15.07 -11.25 -21.09
N ARG A 153 14.57 -11.09 -22.33
CA ARG A 153 13.19 -10.62 -22.59
C ARG A 153 12.13 -11.62 -22.15
N ALA A 154 12.37 -12.92 -22.38
CA ALA A 154 11.45 -13.97 -21.96
C ALA A 154 11.37 -14.06 -20.44
N THR A 155 12.49 -13.95 -19.73
CA THR A 155 12.57 -13.94 -18.27
C THR A 155 11.91 -12.69 -17.68
N MET A 156 12.15 -11.51 -18.27
CA MET A 156 11.45 -10.27 -17.91
C MET A 156 9.93 -10.35 -18.14
N HIS A 157 9.50 -10.92 -19.27
CA HIS A 157 8.08 -11.10 -19.56
C HIS A 157 7.44 -12.13 -18.61
N SER A 158 8.17 -13.17 -18.24
CA SER A 158 7.73 -14.19 -17.30
C SER A 158 7.54 -13.61 -15.90
N LEU A 159 8.50 -12.81 -15.38
CA LEU A 159 8.36 -12.11 -14.12
C LEU A 159 7.19 -11.12 -14.11
N THR A 160 7.02 -10.35 -15.18
CA THR A 160 5.90 -9.41 -15.33
C THR A 160 4.54 -10.13 -15.40
N HIS A 161 4.49 -11.34 -16.00
CA HIS A 161 3.28 -12.15 -16.07
C HIS A 161 2.95 -12.83 -14.74
N LEU A 162 3.97 -13.22 -13.95
CA LEU A 162 3.81 -13.79 -12.61
C LEU A 162 3.28 -12.75 -11.60
N ILE A 163 3.61 -11.48 -11.77
CA ILE A 163 3.05 -10.37 -10.97
C ILE A 163 1.52 -10.28 -11.12
N GLY A 164 0.97 -10.69 -12.26
CA GLY A 164 -0.49 -10.72 -12.53
C GLY A 164 -1.23 -11.95 -11.99
N GLN A 165 -0.52 -12.98 -11.52
CA GLN A 165 -1.10 -14.24 -11.03
C GLN A 165 -0.57 -14.60 -9.64
N VAL A 166 -0.70 -13.68 -8.68
CA VAL A 166 -0.29 -13.89 -7.29
C VAL A 166 -1.21 -14.90 -6.62
N PHE A 167 -0.86 -16.17 -6.66
CA PHE A 167 -1.49 -17.18 -5.80
C PHE A 167 -0.49 -18.03 -4.98
N GLU A 168 0.82 -17.93 -5.22
CA GLU A 168 1.81 -18.63 -4.39
C GLU A 168 3.09 -17.79 -4.30
N ALA A 169 3.31 -17.15 -3.17
CA ALA A 169 4.52 -16.36 -2.88
C ALA A 169 5.80 -17.20 -3.08
N GLU A 170 5.74 -18.50 -2.79
CA GLU A 170 6.85 -19.45 -2.98
C GLU A 170 7.30 -19.53 -4.44
N ARG A 171 6.37 -19.58 -5.39
CA ARG A 171 6.71 -19.60 -6.84
C ARG A 171 7.35 -18.31 -7.32
N LEU A 172 6.90 -17.18 -6.76
CA LEU A 172 7.54 -15.88 -7.03
C LEU A 172 8.99 -15.90 -6.56
N PHE A 173 9.24 -16.34 -5.33
CA PHE A 173 10.59 -16.40 -4.77
C PHE A 173 11.51 -17.33 -5.55
N GLU A 174 11.02 -18.51 -5.97
CA GLU A 174 11.74 -19.42 -6.83
C GLU A 174 12.11 -18.82 -8.18
N SER A 175 11.15 -18.12 -8.84
CA SER A 175 11.39 -17.45 -10.11
C SER A 175 12.41 -16.33 -10.01
N VAL A 176 12.36 -15.55 -8.92
CA VAL A 176 13.34 -14.48 -8.65
C VAL A 176 14.74 -15.06 -8.46
N ALA A 177 14.87 -16.15 -7.70
CA ALA A 177 16.16 -16.81 -7.49
C ALA A 177 16.68 -17.48 -8.78
N ALA A 178 15.80 -17.93 -9.68
CA ALA A 178 16.17 -18.58 -10.93
C ALA A 178 16.65 -17.59 -12.00
N ALA A 179 16.07 -16.37 -12.05
CA ALA A 179 16.31 -15.40 -13.11
C ALA A 179 17.78 -15.10 -13.43
N PRO A 180 18.70 -14.86 -12.44
CA PRO A 180 20.11 -14.63 -12.74
C PRO A 180 20.84 -15.84 -13.35
N VAL A 181 20.38 -17.05 -13.02
CA VAL A 181 20.98 -18.29 -13.55
C VAL A 181 20.45 -18.59 -14.95
N GLU A 182 19.16 -18.43 -15.18
CA GLU A 182 18.52 -18.65 -16.48
C GLU A 182 18.96 -17.65 -17.54
N SER A 183 19.22 -16.38 -17.14
CA SER A 183 19.79 -15.36 -18.03
C SER A 183 21.26 -15.59 -18.35
N GLY A 184 21.94 -16.50 -17.64
CA GLY A 184 23.38 -16.76 -17.78
C GLY A 184 24.27 -15.72 -17.09
N SER A 185 23.69 -14.80 -16.31
CA SER A 185 24.42 -13.76 -15.58
C SER A 185 25.08 -14.27 -14.31
N ALA A 186 24.67 -15.48 -13.81
CA ALA A 186 25.25 -16.12 -12.65
C ALA A 186 25.28 -17.66 -12.79
N ASP A 187 26.19 -18.34 -12.07
CA ASP A 187 26.21 -19.79 -11.95
C ASP A 187 25.27 -20.29 -10.84
N TYR A 188 25.11 -19.48 -9.79
CA TYR A 188 24.27 -19.74 -8.61
C TYR A 188 23.56 -18.46 -8.21
N ALA A 189 22.33 -18.58 -7.72
CA ALA A 189 21.62 -17.45 -7.13
C ALA A 189 20.71 -17.90 -5.99
N TRP A 190 20.42 -17.00 -5.05
CA TRP A 190 19.46 -17.21 -3.98
C TRP A 190 18.85 -15.91 -3.52
N LEU A 191 17.62 -16.02 -3.06
CA LEU A 191 16.85 -14.96 -2.46
C LEU A 191 16.87 -15.10 -0.95
N ALA A 192 17.15 -14.03 -0.23
CA ALA A 192 17.11 -13.99 1.21
C ALA A 192 16.31 -12.80 1.72
N LEU A 193 15.42 -13.03 2.69
CA LEU A 193 14.60 -12.02 3.34
C LEU A 193 15.02 -11.87 4.81
N PRO A 194 14.73 -10.74 5.46
CA PRO A 194 14.98 -10.54 6.89
C PRO A 194 14.25 -11.59 7.72
N ASP A 195 14.93 -12.16 8.71
CA ASP A 195 14.32 -13.08 9.66
C ASP A 195 13.64 -12.30 10.78
N LEU A 196 12.30 -12.30 10.78
CA LEU A 196 11.48 -11.58 11.74
C LEU A 196 11.60 -12.12 13.18
N ASP A 197 11.99 -13.40 13.33
CA ASP A 197 12.10 -14.05 14.65
C ASP A 197 13.40 -13.68 15.38
N THR A 198 14.47 -13.36 14.64
CA THR A 198 15.79 -13.03 15.21
C THR A 198 16.13 -11.55 15.17
N GLY A 199 15.25 -10.72 14.60
CA GLY A 199 15.45 -9.29 14.35
C GLY A 199 16.09 -9.02 12.98
N PHE A 200 15.93 -7.81 12.46
CA PHE A 200 16.25 -7.38 11.09
C PHE A 200 17.74 -7.53 10.66
N LEU A 201 18.59 -8.08 11.50
CA LEU A 201 20.02 -8.22 11.25
C LEU A 201 20.43 -9.58 10.66
N GLN A 202 19.49 -10.51 10.49
CA GLN A 202 19.78 -11.83 9.89
C GLN A 202 18.90 -12.05 8.66
N TYR A 203 19.50 -12.61 7.62
CA TYR A 203 18.80 -13.03 6.42
C TYR A 203 18.52 -14.52 6.44
N LYS A 204 17.27 -14.88 6.20
CA LYS A 204 16.82 -16.26 5.98
C LYS A 204 16.74 -16.52 4.47
N VAL A 205 17.38 -17.56 4.00
CA VAL A 205 17.30 -17.99 2.59
C VAL A 205 15.92 -18.59 2.32
N ILE A 206 15.21 -17.99 1.37
CA ILE A 206 13.84 -18.39 1.01
C ILE A 206 13.81 -19.25 -0.26
N ALA A 207 14.62 -18.90 -1.26
CA ALA A 207 14.69 -19.63 -2.51
C ALA A 207 16.13 -19.70 -3.03
N THR A 208 16.47 -20.77 -3.76
CA THR A 208 17.82 -20.97 -4.33
C THR A 208 17.72 -21.51 -5.75
N SER A 209 18.69 -21.15 -6.60
CA SER A 209 18.86 -21.70 -7.94
C SER A 209 20.32 -22.07 -8.20
N GLY A 210 20.53 -23.24 -8.76
CA GLY A 210 21.87 -23.78 -9.04
C GLY A 210 22.64 -24.30 -7.82
N ILE A 211 22.22 -24.00 -6.59
CA ILE A 211 22.87 -24.36 -5.33
C ILE A 211 21.86 -24.95 -4.33
N VAL A 212 22.32 -25.86 -3.47
CA VAL A 212 21.47 -26.49 -2.44
C VAL A 212 21.33 -25.56 -1.23
N PRO A 213 20.11 -25.33 -0.68
CA PRO A 213 19.87 -24.41 0.44
C PRO A 213 20.77 -24.65 1.67
N ALA A 214 21.01 -25.91 2.04
CA ALA A 214 21.88 -26.25 3.16
C ALA A 214 23.32 -25.72 3.01
N LYS A 215 23.83 -25.66 1.79
CA LYS A 215 25.15 -25.09 1.51
C LYS A 215 25.16 -23.56 1.65
N VAL A 216 24.07 -22.89 1.28
CA VAL A 216 23.99 -21.43 1.35
C VAL A 216 24.01 -20.94 2.79
N ASN A 217 23.32 -21.62 3.70
CA ASN A 217 23.28 -21.25 5.12
C ASN A 217 24.67 -21.35 5.81
N ASP A 218 25.54 -22.22 5.31
CA ASP A 218 26.91 -22.38 5.81
C ASP A 218 27.91 -21.38 5.20
N LEU A 219 27.52 -20.68 4.13
CA LEU A 219 28.41 -19.87 3.31
C LEU A 219 28.74 -18.50 3.90
N PHE A 220 27.85 -17.90 4.69
CA PHE A 220 28.07 -16.54 5.14
C PHE A 220 27.48 -16.23 6.51
N ASP A 221 28.14 -15.31 7.21
CA ASP A 221 27.57 -14.64 8.36
C ASP A 221 26.56 -13.60 7.84
N SER A 222 25.27 -14.00 7.89
CA SER A 222 24.16 -13.19 7.37
C SER A 222 24.08 -11.80 8.01
N THR A 223 24.55 -11.64 9.24
CA THR A 223 24.47 -10.39 10.01
C THR A 223 25.33 -9.29 9.42
N GLN A 224 26.57 -9.61 9.03
CA GLN A 224 27.51 -8.61 8.54
C GLN A 224 27.18 -8.16 7.12
N LEU A 225 26.79 -9.08 6.25
CA LEU A 225 26.32 -8.77 4.89
C LEU A 225 25.00 -8.00 4.87
N ALA A 226 24.07 -8.34 5.76
CA ALA A 226 22.82 -7.61 5.92
C ALA A 226 23.07 -6.15 6.33
N SER A 227 23.98 -5.92 7.29
CA SER A 227 24.37 -4.59 7.74
C SER A 227 24.98 -3.74 6.63
N ASP A 228 25.89 -4.33 5.82
CA ASP A 228 26.53 -3.63 4.72
C ASP A 228 25.53 -3.24 3.61
N LEU A 229 24.60 -4.16 3.27
CA LEU A 229 23.57 -3.90 2.25
C LEU A 229 22.55 -2.86 2.69
N SER A 230 22.12 -2.90 3.96
CA SER A 230 21.14 -1.94 4.49
C SER A 230 21.73 -0.55 4.72
N ARG A 231 23.05 -0.43 4.82
CA ARG A 231 23.71 0.84 5.08
C ARG A 231 23.80 1.74 3.86
N ASP A 232 24.17 1.14 2.72
CA ASP A 232 24.50 1.91 1.51
C ASP A 232 23.41 1.81 0.44
N ASN A 233 22.46 0.86 0.56
CA ASN A 233 21.40 0.58 -0.43
C ASN A 233 21.96 0.35 -1.86
N LEU A 234 23.20 -0.12 -1.97
CA LEU A 234 23.90 -0.32 -3.24
C LEU A 234 24.28 -1.80 -3.41
N PRO A 235 24.43 -2.28 -4.65
CA PRO A 235 24.95 -3.61 -4.92
C PRO A 235 26.35 -3.81 -4.33
N LEU A 236 26.55 -4.88 -3.58
CA LEU A 236 27.82 -5.25 -2.98
C LEU A 236 28.51 -6.32 -3.83
N ILE A 237 29.73 -6.01 -4.33
CA ILE A 237 30.50 -6.90 -5.20
C ILE A 237 31.70 -7.45 -4.44
N ILE A 238 31.76 -8.76 -4.26
CA ILE A 238 32.89 -9.48 -3.68
C ILE A 238 33.66 -10.19 -4.81
N LYS A 239 34.78 -9.58 -5.26
CA LYS A 239 35.56 -10.05 -6.41
C LYS A 239 36.32 -11.36 -6.14
N LYS A 240 36.73 -11.62 -4.90
CA LYS A 240 37.44 -12.81 -4.46
C LYS A 240 36.75 -13.38 -3.23
N ALA A 241 35.73 -14.21 -3.45
CA ALA A 241 34.89 -14.73 -2.39
C ALA A 241 35.66 -15.53 -1.32
N GLN A 242 36.69 -16.28 -1.73
CA GLN A 242 37.51 -17.07 -0.82
C GLN A 242 38.44 -16.26 0.11
N ALA A 243 38.67 -14.99 -0.19
CA ALA A 243 39.54 -14.11 0.59
C ALA A 243 38.73 -13.10 1.45
N ASP A 244 37.41 -13.10 1.34
CA ASP A 244 36.55 -12.18 2.07
C ASP A 244 36.14 -12.76 3.41
N HIS A 245 36.40 -12.03 4.48
CA HIS A 245 36.14 -12.46 5.87
C HIS A 245 34.65 -12.54 6.24
N ARG A 246 33.78 -11.92 5.43
CA ARG A 246 32.31 -11.96 5.59
C ARG A 246 31.71 -13.28 5.10
N LEU A 247 32.51 -14.06 4.37
CA LEU A 247 32.09 -15.35 3.81
C LEU A 247 32.86 -16.48 4.48
N ASN A 248 32.17 -17.50 4.94
CA ASN A 248 32.75 -18.69 5.54
C ASN A 248 32.97 -19.79 4.47
N LEU A 249 33.67 -19.44 3.37
CA LEU A 249 33.86 -20.32 2.24
C LEU A 249 35.04 -21.30 2.50
N LYS A 250 34.74 -22.57 2.44
CA LYS A 250 35.77 -23.60 2.32
C LYS A 250 36.19 -23.72 0.85
N THR A 251 37.46 -24.01 0.59
CA THR A 251 38.08 -24.07 -0.76
C THR A 251 37.36 -25.01 -1.74
N ALA A 252 36.42 -25.83 -1.30
CA ALA A 252 35.67 -26.80 -2.10
C ALA A 252 34.31 -26.29 -2.61
N ASP A 253 33.89 -25.11 -2.23
CA ASP A 253 32.50 -24.65 -2.51
C ASP A 253 32.28 -24.12 -3.94
N GLY A 254 33.37 -23.95 -4.71
CA GLY A 254 33.28 -23.60 -6.14
C GLY A 254 32.75 -22.18 -6.43
N ILE A 255 32.78 -21.29 -5.43
CA ILE A 255 32.37 -19.87 -5.58
C ILE A 255 33.62 -19.02 -5.65
N GLY A 256 33.83 -18.31 -6.77
CA GLY A 256 34.96 -17.41 -7.01
C GLY A 256 34.65 -15.94 -6.73
N SER A 257 33.41 -15.51 -7.05
CA SER A 257 32.92 -14.15 -6.81
C SER A 257 31.44 -14.14 -6.41
N LEU A 258 31.04 -13.13 -5.64
CA LEU A 258 29.66 -12.93 -5.17
C LEU A 258 29.20 -11.51 -5.46
N LEU A 259 27.95 -11.38 -5.88
CA LEU A 259 27.20 -10.14 -6.00
C LEU A 259 25.98 -10.23 -5.10
N ALA A 260 25.76 -9.24 -4.25
CA ALA A 260 24.56 -9.09 -3.45
C ALA A 260 23.85 -7.79 -3.83
N VAL A 261 22.61 -7.88 -4.23
CA VAL A 261 21.78 -6.73 -4.65
C VAL A 261 20.62 -6.57 -3.69
N PRO A 262 20.48 -5.43 -3.02
CA PRO A 262 19.35 -5.19 -2.12
C PRO A 262 18.03 -5.11 -2.90
N LEU A 263 16.97 -5.68 -2.33
CA LEU A 263 15.59 -5.56 -2.82
C LEU A 263 14.96 -4.35 -2.14
N ILE A 264 14.84 -3.26 -2.86
CA ILE A 264 14.37 -1.98 -2.30
C ILE A 264 13.00 -1.66 -2.88
N ALA A 265 11.99 -1.48 -1.99
CA ALA A 265 10.69 -0.92 -2.35
C ALA A 265 10.31 0.14 -1.31
N ARG A 266 9.74 1.27 -1.76
CA ARG A 266 9.33 2.40 -0.90
C ARG A 266 10.40 2.88 0.09
N GLU A 267 11.66 2.91 -0.36
CA GLU A 267 12.83 3.29 0.44
C GLU A 267 13.21 2.29 1.56
N GLU A 268 12.52 1.14 1.65
CA GLU A 268 12.82 0.07 2.59
C GLU A 268 13.52 -1.11 1.90
N VAL A 269 14.45 -1.74 2.60
CA VAL A 269 15.14 -2.96 2.14
C VAL A 269 14.32 -4.18 2.56
N LEU A 270 13.63 -4.78 1.59
CA LEU A 270 12.80 -5.97 1.81
C LEU A 270 13.60 -7.27 1.90
N GLY A 271 14.86 -7.27 1.43
CA GLY A 271 15.70 -8.43 1.37
C GLY A 271 16.90 -8.25 0.45
N ALA A 272 17.50 -9.33 0.00
CA ALA A 272 18.60 -9.29 -0.95
C ALA A 272 18.56 -10.47 -1.94
N LEU A 273 18.89 -10.17 -3.19
CA LEU A 273 19.16 -11.16 -4.23
C LEU A 273 20.68 -11.36 -4.32
N PHE A 274 21.11 -12.56 -4.06
CA PHE A 274 22.50 -12.97 -4.16
C PHE A 274 22.73 -13.74 -5.45
N ALA A 275 23.85 -13.46 -6.10
CA ALA A 275 24.31 -14.17 -7.28
C ALA A 275 25.79 -14.52 -7.14
N ALA A 276 26.19 -15.72 -7.55
CA ALA A 276 27.57 -16.15 -7.45
C ALA A 276 28.08 -16.76 -8.77
N LYS A 277 29.36 -16.52 -9.06
CA LYS A 277 30.08 -17.14 -10.18
C LYS A 277 31.25 -17.99 -9.67
N LYS A 278 31.56 -19.05 -10.42
CA LYS A 278 32.66 -19.97 -10.10
C LYS A 278 34.04 -19.32 -10.22
N VAL A 279 34.14 -18.25 -11.02
CA VAL A 279 35.41 -17.55 -11.29
C VAL A 279 35.53 -16.29 -10.44
N SER A 280 36.77 -15.98 -10.01
CA SER A 280 37.06 -14.72 -9.32
C SER A 280 36.92 -13.55 -10.28
N SER A 281 36.43 -12.40 -9.78
CA SER A 281 36.12 -11.22 -10.60
C SER A 281 35.19 -11.51 -11.78
N GLY A 282 34.28 -12.50 -11.62
CA GLY A 282 33.46 -13.01 -12.71
C GLY A 282 32.29 -12.13 -13.13
N PHE A 283 31.93 -11.08 -12.34
CA PHE A 283 30.84 -10.17 -12.67
C PHE A 283 31.34 -8.99 -13.50
N GLU A 284 30.80 -8.86 -14.70
CA GLU A 284 30.97 -7.70 -15.57
C GLU A 284 29.88 -6.67 -15.29
N GLN A 285 30.03 -5.45 -15.83
CA GLN A 285 29.07 -4.37 -15.61
C GLN A 285 27.66 -4.73 -16.10
N ASP A 286 27.57 -5.44 -17.21
CA ASP A 286 26.31 -5.90 -17.80
C ASP A 286 25.59 -6.93 -16.90
N ASP A 287 26.34 -7.82 -16.26
CA ASP A 287 25.78 -8.78 -15.29
C ASP A 287 25.18 -8.06 -14.08
N ILE A 288 25.91 -7.06 -13.55
CA ILE A 288 25.47 -6.29 -12.38
C ILE A 288 24.20 -5.52 -12.71
N GLU A 289 24.14 -4.89 -13.89
CA GLU A 289 22.97 -4.15 -14.34
C GLU A 289 21.77 -5.07 -14.54
N THR A 290 21.98 -6.23 -15.19
CA THR A 290 20.91 -7.23 -15.40
C THR A 290 20.36 -7.76 -14.08
N ILE A 291 21.22 -8.17 -13.13
CA ILE A 291 20.80 -8.69 -11.82
C ILE A 291 20.14 -7.60 -10.99
N SER A 292 20.61 -6.34 -11.07
CA SER A 292 19.98 -5.20 -10.40
C SER A 292 18.57 -4.91 -10.91
N ILE A 293 18.34 -5.08 -12.20
CA ILE A 293 17.00 -4.97 -12.79
C ILE A 293 16.07 -6.07 -12.26
N PHE A 294 16.56 -7.33 -12.19
CA PHE A 294 15.78 -8.42 -11.61
C PHE A 294 15.47 -8.18 -10.13
N ALA A 295 16.45 -7.71 -9.35
CA ALA A 295 16.25 -7.36 -7.95
C ALA A 295 15.21 -6.25 -7.76
N ALA A 296 15.27 -5.19 -8.57
CA ALA A 296 14.30 -4.10 -8.51
C ALA A 296 12.88 -4.57 -8.85
N GLN A 297 12.71 -5.41 -9.89
CA GLN A 297 11.41 -5.97 -10.23
C GLN A 297 10.89 -6.94 -9.15
N ALA A 298 11.79 -7.75 -8.59
CA ALA A 298 11.48 -8.65 -7.50
C ALA A 298 11.02 -7.90 -6.25
N ALA A 299 11.70 -6.80 -5.90
CA ALA A 299 11.31 -5.97 -4.77
C ALA A 299 9.87 -5.45 -4.90
N VAL A 300 9.51 -4.92 -6.08
CA VAL A 300 8.14 -4.44 -6.35
C VAL A 300 7.13 -5.60 -6.28
N ALA A 301 7.49 -6.77 -6.81
CA ALA A 301 6.60 -7.93 -6.81
C ALA A 301 6.36 -8.47 -5.38
N ILE A 302 7.41 -8.53 -4.56
CA ILE A 302 7.34 -8.95 -3.15
C ILE A 302 6.51 -7.95 -2.32
N ASP A 303 6.75 -6.64 -2.49
CA ASP A 303 5.98 -5.60 -1.81
C ASP A 303 4.49 -5.67 -2.17
N ASN A 304 4.18 -5.83 -3.45
CA ASN A 304 2.79 -5.99 -3.92
C ASN A 304 2.13 -7.25 -3.36
N ALA A 305 2.84 -8.38 -3.30
CA ALA A 305 2.33 -9.62 -2.73
C ALA A 305 2.00 -9.44 -1.23
N HIS A 306 2.91 -8.82 -0.47
CA HIS A 306 2.71 -8.54 0.95
C HIS A 306 1.52 -7.61 1.21
N LEU A 307 1.38 -6.54 0.42
CA LEU A 307 0.23 -5.64 0.50
C LEU A 307 -1.08 -6.33 0.18
N PHE A 308 -1.07 -7.21 -0.82
CA PHE A 308 -2.26 -7.97 -1.18
C PHE A 308 -2.68 -8.93 -0.06
N GLU A 309 -1.72 -9.63 0.57
CA GLU A 309 -2.02 -10.48 1.74
C GLU A 309 -2.61 -9.67 2.89
N GLN A 310 -2.02 -8.51 3.20
CA GLN A 310 -2.55 -7.60 4.23
C GLN A 310 -3.97 -7.12 3.89
N GLN A 311 -4.24 -6.80 2.63
CA GLN A 311 -5.56 -6.36 2.19
C GLN A 311 -6.59 -7.49 2.33
N VAL A 312 -6.26 -8.71 1.91
CA VAL A 312 -7.17 -9.88 2.03
C VAL A 312 -7.49 -10.17 3.50
N GLU A 313 -6.50 -10.14 4.39
CA GLU A 313 -6.71 -10.35 5.82
C GLU A 313 -7.55 -9.23 6.44
N ARG A 314 -7.29 -7.98 6.06
CA ARG A 314 -8.10 -6.84 6.48
C ARG A 314 -9.56 -6.99 6.02
N GLU A 315 -9.81 -7.31 4.75
CA GLU A 315 -11.16 -7.52 4.22
C GLU A 315 -11.87 -8.69 4.93
N ARG A 316 -11.12 -9.74 5.30
CA ARG A 316 -11.63 -10.85 6.09
C ARG A 316 -12.08 -10.39 7.47
N LEU A 317 -11.22 -9.65 8.19
CA LEU A 317 -11.53 -9.12 9.52
C LEU A 317 -12.71 -8.14 9.48
N GLU A 318 -12.77 -7.25 8.49
CA GLU A 318 -13.90 -6.33 8.29
C GLU A 318 -15.21 -7.10 8.04
N ARG A 319 -15.17 -8.20 7.29
CA ARG A 319 -16.34 -9.05 7.06
C ARG A 319 -16.78 -9.79 8.33
N GLU A 320 -15.84 -10.33 9.10
CA GLU A 320 -16.13 -10.97 10.40
C GLU A 320 -16.77 -9.97 11.38
N MET A 321 -16.26 -8.72 11.43
CA MET A 321 -16.84 -7.65 12.24
C MET A 321 -18.24 -7.24 11.76
N SER A 322 -18.46 -7.16 10.46
CA SER A 322 -19.79 -6.88 9.90
C SER A 322 -20.82 -7.94 10.30
N ILE A 323 -20.44 -9.22 10.29
CA ILE A 323 -21.31 -10.32 10.75
C ILE A 323 -21.59 -10.18 12.25
N ALA A 324 -20.59 -9.88 13.07
CA ALA A 324 -20.76 -9.67 14.50
C ALA A 324 -21.74 -8.51 14.80
N ARG A 325 -21.63 -7.40 14.05
CA ARG A 325 -22.55 -6.26 14.11
C ARG A 325 -23.99 -6.67 13.79
N GLU A 326 -24.19 -7.43 12.70
CA GLU A 326 -25.53 -7.89 12.32
C GLU A 326 -26.17 -8.78 13.40
N VAL A 327 -25.37 -9.67 14.00
CA VAL A 327 -25.83 -10.54 15.10
C VAL A 327 -26.17 -9.68 16.32
N GLN A 328 -25.31 -8.73 16.70
CA GLN A 328 -25.55 -7.86 17.85
C GLN A 328 -26.80 -6.99 17.67
N GLN A 329 -27.00 -6.41 16.49
CA GLN A 329 -28.21 -5.64 16.19
C GLN A 329 -29.50 -6.45 16.37
N LYS A 330 -29.47 -7.77 16.11
CA LYS A 330 -30.62 -8.67 16.35
C LYS A 330 -30.88 -8.93 17.83
N LEU A 331 -29.89 -8.73 18.69
CA LEU A 331 -30.01 -8.84 20.14
C LEU A 331 -30.72 -7.62 20.78
N LEU A 332 -30.61 -6.46 20.13
CA LEU A 332 -31.32 -5.25 20.56
C LEU A 332 -32.81 -5.31 20.15
N PRO A 333 -33.69 -4.61 20.88
CA PRO A 333 -35.11 -4.56 20.53
C PRO A 333 -35.33 -4.07 19.11
N GLN A 334 -35.96 -4.90 18.29
CA GLN A 334 -36.30 -4.52 16.91
C GLN A 334 -37.52 -3.58 16.86
N ASN A 335 -38.38 -3.64 17.84
CA ASN A 335 -39.55 -2.79 18.00
C ASN A 335 -39.73 -2.40 19.45
N VAL A 336 -40.09 -1.18 19.70
CA VAL A 336 -40.53 -0.72 21.02
C VAL A 336 -41.93 -1.29 21.29
N PRO A 337 -42.17 -1.89 22.46
CA PRO A 337 -43.48 -2.49 22.77
C PRO A 337 -44.60 -1.45 22.82
N GLU A 338 -45.69 -1.70 22.14
CA GLU A 338 -46.88 -0.86 22.23
C GLU A 338 -47.64 -1.16 23.53
N ILE A 339 -47.78 -0.16 24.38
CA ILE A 339 -48.47 -0.25 25.66
C ILE A 339 -49.44 0.92 25.77
N SER A 340 -50.70 0.63 26.05
CA SER A 340 -51.74 1.64 26.22
C SER A 340 -51.39 2.60 27.35
N GLY A 341 -51.42 3.91 27.09
CA GLY A 341 -51.02 4.93 28.05
C GLY A 341 -49.53 5.32 28.05
N LEU A 342 -48.68 4.66 27.22
CA LEU A 342 -47.28 5.00 27.03
C LEU A 342 -46.99 5.33 25.57
N SER A 343 -46.20 6.36 25.31
CA SER A 343 -45.44 6.46 24.06
C SER A 343 -43.94 6.31 24.39
N MET A 344 -43.24 5.59 23.52
CA MET A 344 -41.83 5.28 23.76
C MET A 344 -41.04 5.39 22.44
N ALA A 345 -39.85 5.92 22.52
CA ALA A 345 -38.89 5.96 21.42
C ALA A 345 -37.50 5.57 21.92
N ALA A 346 -36.76 4.79 21.13
CA ALA A 346 -35.43 4.35 21.52
C ALA A 346 -34.53 4.21 20.28
N SER A 347 -33.28 4.51 20.46
CA SER A 347 -32.22 4.24 19.47
C SER A 347 -30.90 3.98 20.16
N SER A 348 -30.06 3.18 19.49
CA SER A 348 -28.67 2.94 19.85
C SER A 348 -27.82 3.03 18.59
N VAL A 349 -26.72 3.73 18.69
CA VAL A 349 -25.73 3.93 17.63
C VAL A 349 -24.37 3.59 18.20
N SER A 350 -23.72 2.57 17.63
CA SER A 350 -22.37 2.19 18.05
C SER A 350 -21.34 3.07 17.37
N ALA A 351 -20.32 3.50 18.13
CA ALA A 351 -19.17 4.26 17.63
C ALA A 351 -18.20 3.39 16.83
N GLN A 352 -18.15 2.10 17.12
CA GLN A 352 -17.35 1.11 16.39
C GLN A 352 -18.24 0.10 15.66
N GLU A 353 -17.64 -0.94 15.07
CA GLU A 353 -18.38 -2.00 14.37
C GLU A 353 -19.37 -2.72 15.29
N VAL A 354 -19.00 -2.93 16.56
CA VAL A 354 -19.84 -3.50 17.62
C VAL A 354 -19.69 -2.66 18.88
N GLY A 355 -20.76 -2.56 19.67
CA GLY A 355 -20.84 -1.68 20.85
C GLY A 355 -20.99 -2.42 22.17
N GLY A 356 -20.77 -1.69 23.29
CA GLY A 356 -21.03 -2.14 24.65
C GLY A 356 -22.43 -1.83 25.15
N ASP A 357 -23.09 -0.86 24.52
CA ASP A 357 -24.42 -0.39 24.93
C ASP A 357 -25.51 -1.46 24.76
N TYR A 358 -26.36 -1.51 25.77
CA TYR A 358 -27.53 -2.37 25.78
C TYR A 358 -28.76 -1.64 26.32
N TYR A 359 -29.89 -1.78 25.65
CA TYR A 359 -31.20 -1.42 26.18
C TYR A 359 -32.23 -2.46 25.78
N ASP A 360 -33.27 -2.62 26.61
CA ASP A 360 -34.32 -3.55 26.29
C ASP A 360 -35.62 -3.27 27.11
N PHE A 361 -36.68 -3.92 26.71
CA PHE A 361 -37.98 -3.83 27.33
C PHE A 361 -38.55 -5.22 27.61
N VAL A 362 -39.19 -5.39 28.75
CA VAL A 362 -39.88 -6.66 29.08
C VAL A 362 -41.23 -6.38 29.70
N ARG A 363 -42.28 -7.05 29.18
CA ARG A 363 -43.58 -7.08 29.86
C ARG A 363 -43.50 -8.03 31.05
N LEU A 364 -43.66 -7.52 32.24
CA LEU A 364 -43.68 -8.30 33.50
C LEU A 364 -45.10 -8.75 33.89
N GLY A 365 -46.13 -8.05 33.38
CA GLY A 365 -47.53 -8.29 33.57
C GLY A 365 -48.35 -7.49 32.55
N GLU A 366 -49.68 -7.48 32.70
CA GLU A 366 -50.55 -6.70 31.80
C GLU A 366 -50.34 -5.18 31.96
N GLN A 367 -49.99 -4.75 33.17
CA GLN A 367 -49.84 -3.34 33.57
C GLN A 367 -48.42 -3.01 34.05
N GLU A 368 -47.43 -3.86 33.80
CA GLU A 368 -46.07 -3.66 34.23
C GLU A 368 -45.06 -3.80 33.09
N LEU A 369 -44.22 -2.77 32.95
CA LEU A 369 -43.12 -2.72 31.96
C LEU A 369 -41.77 -2.60 32.69
N GLY A 370 -40.88 -3.55 32.44
CA GLY A 370 -39.44 -3.41 32.78
C GLY A 370 -38.70 -2.76 31.65
N VAL A 371 -37.85 -1.75 31.98
CA VAL A 371 -36.95 -1.07 31.07
C VAL A 371 -35.55 -1.18 31.62
N ILE A 372 -34.61 -1.60 30.80
CA ILE A 372 -33.20 -1.64 31.13
C ILE A 372 -32.38 -0.81 30.15
N ILE A 373 -31.35 -0.15 30.65
CA ILE A 373 -30.27 0.42 29.86
C ILE A 373 -28.97 0.13 30.59
N GLY A 374 -27.91 -0.15 29.86
CA GLY A 374 -26.59 -0.39 30.42
C GLY A 374 -25.50 -0.17 29.38
N ASP A 375 -24.30 -0.03 29.89
CA ASP A 375 -23.09 0.12 29.08
C ASP A 375 -21.98 -0.73 29.70
N VAL A 376 -21.26 -1.45 28.83
CA VAL A 376 -20.15 -2.33 29.20
C VAL A 376 -18.85 -1.56 29.07
N SER A 377 -18.09 -1.43 30.16
CA SER A 377 -16.78 -0.79 30.15
C SER A 377 -15.83 -1.46 29.15
N GLY A 378 -15.18 -0.66 28.29
CA GLY A 378 -14.34 -1.13 27.20
C GLY A 378 -15.06 -1.08 25.87
N LYS A 379 -14.36 -1.41 24.78
CA LYS A 379 -14.89 -1.29 23.41
C LYS A 379 -14.63 -2.56 22.59
N GLY A 380 -15.34 -2.67 21.49
CA GLY A 380 -15.15 -3.74 20.54
C GLY A 380 -15.80 -5.08 20.93
N THR A 381 -15.27 -6.18 20.42
CA THR A 381 -15.89 -7.50 20.51
C THR A 381 -16.09 -8.01 21.92
N SER A 382 -15.18 -7.74 22.86
CA SER A 382 -15.33 -8.16 24.27
C SER A 382 -16.53 -7.49 24.94
N ALA A 383 -16.74 -6.19 24.73
CA ALA A 383 -17.88 -5.46 25.26
C ALA A 383 -19.20 -6.01 24.67
N ALA A 384 -19.21 -6.30 23.37
CA ALA A 384 -20.38 -6.91 22.70
C ALA A 384 -20.77 -8.29 23.26
N PHE A 385 -19.80 -9.13 23.63
CA PHE A 385 -20.09 -10.42 24.28
C PHE A 385 -20.72 -10.26 25.66
N TYR A 386 -20.20 -9.34 26.50
CA TYR A 386 -20.78 -9.07 27.81
C TYR A 386 -22.16 -8.40 27.70
N MET A 387 -22.39 -7.59 26.67
CA MET A 387 -23.71 -7.05 26.36
C MET A 387 -24.72 -8.18 26.06
N ALA A 388 -24.31 -9.17 25.24
CA ALA A 388 -25.15 -10.33 24.93
C ALA A 388 -25.42 -11.19 26.18
N GLU A 389 -24.46 -11.35 27.09
CA GLU A 389 -24.64 -12.00 28.40
C GLU A 389 -25.65 -11.24 29.25
N MET A 390 -25.53 -9.90 29.32
CA MET A 390 -26.48 -9.05 30.06
C MET A 390 -27.90 -9.18 29.52
N GLN A 391 -28.08 -9.27 28.20
CA GLN A 391 -29.37 -9.54 27.57
C GLN A 391 -29.94 -10.88 28.06
N GLY A 392 -29.15 -11.96 28.04
CA GLY A 392 -29.59 -13.28 28.52
C GLY A 392 -30.03 -13.24 30.00
N ILE A 393 -29.29 -12.52 30.84
CA ILE A 393 -29.63 -12.29 32.25
C ILE A 393 -30.93 -11.50 32.36
N PHE A 394 -31.09 -10.42 31.57
CA PHE A 394 -32.28 -9.58 31.61
C PHE A 394 -33.54 -10.39 31.31
N HIS A 395 -33.58 -11.11 30.22
CA HIS A 395 -34.74 -11.91 29.84
C HIS A 395 -35.05 -13.05 30.81
N SER A 396 -34.05 -13.60 31.51
CA SER A 396 -34.22 -14.70 32.45
C SER A 396 -34.62 -14.20 33.84
N VAL A 397 -33.93 -13.19 34.35
CA VAL A 397 -34.05 -12.76 35.76
C VAL A 397 -35.18 -11.74 35.97
N SER A 398 -35.47 -10.87 34.99
CA SER A 398 -36.50 -9.82 35.10
C SER A 398 -37.87 -10.35 35.50
N ARG A 399 -38.22 -11.55 35.02
CA ARG A 399 -39.54 -12.22 35.32
C ARG A 399 -39.61 -12.80 36.73
N ILE A 400 -38.47 -12.98 37.40
CA ILE A 400 -38.37 -13.60 38.74
C ILE A 400 -38.13 -12.52 39.78
N ALA A 401 -37.39 -11.49 39.44
CA ALA A 401 -37.03 -10.42 40.36
C ALA A 401 -38.22 -9.47 40.59
N LYS A 402 -38.58 -9.29 41.88
CA LYS A 402 -39.74 -8.49 42.29
C LYS A 402 -39.50 -7.00 42.32
N SER A 403 -38.25 -6.56 42.20
CA SER A 403 -37.87 -5.13 42.23
C SER A 403 -36.59 -4.88 41.45
N PRO A 404 -36.34 -3.63 40.99
CA PRO A 404 -35.10 -3.25 40.31
C PRO A 404 -33.84 -3.59 41.09
N ALA A 405 -33.82 -3.32 42.42
CA ALA A 405 -32.67 -3.64 43.27
C ALA A 405 -32.42 -5.16 43.34
N THR A 406 -33.48 -5.98 43.43
CA THR A 406 -33.34 -7.44 43.43
C THR A 406 -32.81 -7.95 42.10
N PHE A 407 -33.31 -7.42 40.96
CA PHE A 407 -32.80 -7.75 39.63
C PHE A 407 -31.30 -7.46 39.50
N LEU A 408 -30.86 -6.22 39.79
CA LEU A 408 -29.46 -5.82 39.71
C LEU A 408 -28.53 -6.62 40.63
N THR A 409 -29.04 -7.04 41.81
CA THR A 409 -28.30 -7.92 42.74
C THR A 409 -28.07 -9.31 42.13
N HIS A 410 -29.10 -9.90 41.52
CA HIS A 410 -28.93 -11.18 40.82
C HIS A 410 -28.06 -11.08 39.59
N ALA A 411 -28.22 -10.00 38.79
CA ALA A 411 -27.39 -9.73 37.62
C ALA A 411 -25.90 -9.58 38.03
N ASN A 412 -25.62 -8.83 39.09
CA ASN A 412 -24.24 -8.71 39.63
C ASN A 412 -23.66 -10.06 40.04
N THR A 413 -24.48 -10.92 40.69
CA THR A 413 -24.03 -12.25 41.13
C THR A 413 -23.66 -13.15 39.95
N ALA A 414 -24.41 -13.07 38.83
CA ALA A 414 -24.16 -13.83 37.62
C ALA A 414 -22.90 -13.29 36.91
N LEU A 415 -22.88 -12.00 36.61
CA LEU A 415 -21.81 -11.33 35.88
C LEU A 415 -20.46 -11.35 36.62
N ALA A 416 -20.46 -11.30 37.95
CA ALA A 416 -19.23 -11.36 38.73
C ALA A 416 -18.47 -12.68 38.59
N GLN A 417 -19.06 -13.73 38.00
CA GLN A 417 -18.40 -15.01 37.73
C GLN A 417 -17.71 -15.04 36.36
N THR A 418 -18.21 -14.27 35.42
CA THR A 418 -17.81 -14.31 34.01
C THR A 418 -16.99 -13.10 33.58
N LEU A 419 -17.28 -11.91 34.15
CA LEU A 419 -16.55 -10.68 33.83
C LEU A 419 -15.06 -10.77 34.22
N ASP A 420 -14.20 -10.29 33.34
CA ASP A 420 -12.79 -10.07 33.64
C ASP A 420 -12.61 -9.05 34.78
N LYS A 421 -11.44 -9.08 35.45
CA LYS A 421 -11.19 -8.27 36.64
C LYS A 421 -11.31 -6.75 36.44
N ASN A 422 -11.08 -6.29 35.20
CA ASN A 422 -11.07 -4.86 34.85
C ASN A 422 -12.33 -4.44 34.06
N VAL A 423 -13.31 -5.34 33.92
CA VAL A 423 -14.55 -5.08 33.19
C VAL A 423 -15.69 -4.96 34.19
N PHE A 424 -16.54 -3.99 33.99
CA PHE A 424 -17.77 -3.79 34.73
C PHE A 424 -18.88 -3.34 33.77
N ILE A 425 -20.14 -3.47 34.18
CA ILE A 425 -21.29 -2.98 33.42
C ILE A 425 -21.99 -1.93 34.27
N SER A 426 -22.17 -0.75 33.68
CA SER A 426 -23.05 0.27 34.25
C SER A 426 -24.50 0.00 33.81
N ALA A 427 -25.50 0.07 34.69
CA ALA A 427 -26.87 -0.21 34.29
C ALA A 427 -27.93 0.54 35.13
N ILE A 428 -29.08 0.83 34.51
CA ILE A 428 -30.33 1.20 35.20
C ILE A 428 -31.35 0.12 34.84
N TYR A 429 -32.06 -0.36 35.85
CA TYR A 429 -33.26 -1.11 35.66
C TYR A 429 -34.44 -0.40 36.32
N ALA A 430 -35.52 -0.23 35.54
CA ALA A 430 -36.75 0.44 35.99
C ALA A 430 -37.96 -0.44 35.74
N ILE A 431 -38.93 -0.43 36.65
CA ILE A 431 -40.22 -1.05 36.53
C ILE A 431 -41.30 0.05 36.57
N LEU A 432 -42.02 0.21 35.47
CA LEU A 432 -43.18 1.08 35.38
C LEU A 432 -44.43 0.23 35.68
N ASN A 433 -45.19 0.61 36.72
CA ASN A 433 -46.46 0.01 37.01
C ASN A 433 -47.56 1.04 36.65
N LEU A 434 -48.36 0.68 35.65
CA LEU A 434 -49.38 1.56 35.07
C LEU A 434 -50.65 1.64 35.90
N GLU A 435 -50.94 0.62 36.71
CA GLU A 435 -52.10 0.60 37.61
C GLU A 435 -51.88 1.53 38.81
N THR A 436 -50.68 1.53 39.35
CA THR A 436 -50.31 2.39 40.48
C THR A 436 -49.75 3.74 40.09
N GLU A 437 -49.56 3.99 38.77
CA GLU A 437 -48.98 5.20 38.19
C GLU A 437 -47.61 5.53 38.79
N ARG A 438 -46.76 4.52 38.96
CA ARG A 438 -45.45 4.66 39.60
C ARG A 438 -44.36 4.01 38.79
N ILE A 439 -43.18 4.65 38.84
CA ILE A 439 -41.94 4.01 38.42
C ILE A 439 -41.09 3.71 39.62
N VAL A 440 -40.50 2.54 39.66
CA VAL A 440 -39.44 2.19 40.62
C VAL A 440 -38.20 1.93 39.81
N LEU A 441 -37.08 2.55 40.15
CA LEU A 441 -35.80 2.33 39.46
C LEU A 441 -34.64 2.19 40.46
N ALA A 442 -33.64 1.41 40.05
CA ALA A 442 -32.34 1.31 40.71
C ALA A 442 -31.21 1.49 39.65
N ARG A 443 -30.09 2.01 40.08
CA ARG A 443 -28.96 2.35 39.25
C ARG A 443 -27.66 1.71 39.79
N ALA A 444 -26.98 0.98 38.94
CA ALA A 444 -25.71 0.35 39.19
C ALA A 444 -24.59 1.08 38.41
N GLY A 445 -24.08 2.19 38.93
CA GLY A 445 -22.95 2.92 38.35
C GLY A 445 -23.20 3.69 37.04
N HIS A 446 -24.40 3.66 36.51
CA HIS A 446 -24.76 4.26 35.20
C HIS A 446 -25.05 5.76 35.29
N CYS A 447 -25.17 6.48 34.16
CA CYS A 447 -25.68 7.84 34.07
C CYS A 447 -27.06 7.96 34.73
N PRO A 448 -27.39 9.06 35.44
CA PRO A 448 -28.69 9.20 36.09
C PRO A 448 -29.81 9.42 35.07
N ALA A 449 -30.93 8.69 35.17
CA ALA A 449 -32.11 8.96 34.37
C ALA A 449 -32.66 10.37 34.62
N ALA A 450 -33.20 11.01 33.58
CA ALA A 450 -33.90 12.28 33.73
C ALA A 450 -35.42 12.08 33.83
N ILE A 451 -36.08 12.87 34.66
CA ILE A 451 -37.54 13.02 34.66
C ILE A 451 -37.89 14.47 34.39
N VAL A 452 -38.82 14.68 33.46
CA VAL A 452 -39.36 16.00 33.12
C VAL A 452 -40.87 15.98 33.30
N ARG A 453 -41.36 16.83 34.17
CA ARG A 453 -42.78 17.01 34.43
C ARG A 453 -43.43 17.93 33.38
N LEU A 454 -44.70 17.74 33.15
CA LEU A 454 -45.46 18.59 32.25
C LEU A 454 -45.42 20.08 32.65
N ASN A 455 -45.36 20.39 33.98
CA ASN A 455 -45.23 21.75 34.49
C ASN A 455 -43.87 22.41 34.25
N GLY A 456 -42.88 21.66 33.66
CA GLY A 456 -41.53 22.12 33.37
C GLY A 456 -40.50 21.85 34.46
N GLU A 457 -40.91 21.26 35.59
CA GLU A 457 -39.96 20.75 36.57
C GLU A 457 -39.18 19.59 35.96
N ALA A 458 -37.84 19.62 36.06
CA ALA A 458 -37.00 18.56 35.57
C ALA A 458 -35.83 18.32 36.50
N ARG A 459 -35.51 17.06 36.72
CA ARG A 459 -34.39 16.66 37.56
C ARG A 459 -33.80 15.34 37.13
N TYR A 460 -32.57 15.09 37.58
CA TYR A 460 -31.92 13.77 37.47
C TYR A 460 -32.29 12.91 38.67
N ILE A 461 -32.56 11.63 38.42
CA ILE A 461 -32.87 10.61 39.43
C ILE A 461 -31.54 9.96 39.86
N ARG A 462 -31.02 10.31 41.01
CA ARG A 462 -29.68 9.93 41.46
C ARG A 462 -29.73 8.90 42.60
N THR A 463 -30.03 7.64 42.25
CA THR A 463 -29.90 6.52 43.20
C THR A 463 -28.45 6.09 43.36
N ARG A 464 -28.08 5.47 44.49
CA ARG A 464 -26.75 4.94 44.76
C ARG A 464 -26.65 3.50 44.29
N GLY A 465 -25.46 3.10 43.78
CA GLY A 465 -25.13 1.73 43.39
C GLY A 465 -23.80 1.68 42.68
N LEU A 466 -23.03 0.63 42.92
CA LEU A 466 -21.80 0.31 42.19
C LEU A 466 -22.12 -0.30 40.83
N GLY A 467 -21.20 -0.18 39.86
CA GLY A 467 -21.31 -0.93 38.60
C GLY A 467 -21.32 -2.45 38.83
N LEU A 468 -22.02 -3.17 37.96
CA LEU A 468 -22.09 -4.63 37.99
C LEU A 468 -20.71 -5.23 37.72
N GLY A 469 -20.29 -6.19 38.52
CA GLY A 469 -18.98 -6.83 38.41
C GLY A 469 -17.86 -6.17 39.24
N LEU A 470 -18.03 -4.90 39.68
CA LEU A 470 -17.02 -4.20 40.49
C LEU A 470 -16.84 -4.80 41.88
N ASP A 471 -17.90 -5.31 42.46
CA ASP A 471 -17.84 -6.01 43.75
C ASP A 471 -18.49 -7.40 43.64
N ARG A 472 -17.73 -8.42 44.02
CA ARG A 472 -18.18 -9.82 44.04
C ARG A 472 -18.75 -10.25 45.39
N GLY A 473 -18.79 -9.35 46.34
CA GLY A 473 -19.25 -9.59 47.70
C GLY A 473 -20.58 -8.92 48.05
N SER A 474 -20.76 -8.63 49.34
CA SER A 474 -21.97 -8.02 49.86
C SER A 474 -22.04 -6.50 49.72
N LEU A 475 -20.92 -5.83 49.34
CA LEU A 475 -20.85 -4.38 49.26
C LEU A 475 -21.76 -3.86 48.13
N PHE A 476 -21.87 -4.58 47.02
CA PHE A 476 -22.78 -4.23 45.94
C PHE A 476 -24.23 -4.09 46.43
N GLN A 477 -24.75 -5.12 47.08
CA GLN A 477 -26.12 -5.12 47.61
C GLN A 477 -26.34 -4.03 48.69
N GLN A 478 -25.35 -3.76 49.54
CA GLN A 478 -25.43 -2.73 50.60
C GLN A 478 -25.41 -1.30 50.04
N SER A 479 -24.72 -1.09 48.91
CA SER A 479 -24.62 0.21 48.24
C SER A 479 -25.83 0.55 47.38
N LEU A 480 -26.58 -0.47 46.94
CA LEU A 480 -27.66 -0.32 45.95
C LEU A 480 -28.90 0.26 46.61
N THR A 481 -29.41 1.36 46.07
CA THR A 481 -30.68 1.96 46.50
C THR A 481 -31.64 2.04 45.29
N GLN A 482 -32.94 1.96 45.58
CA GLN A 482 -34.00 2.20 44.62
C GLN A 482 -34.86 3.39 45.02
N GLU A 483 -35.40 4.12 44.03
CA GLU A 483 -36.33 5.24 44.23
C GLU A 483 -37.65 4.91 43.58
N SER A 484 -38.77 5.28 44.27
CA SER A 484 -40.14 5.12 43.73
C SER A 484 -40.72 6.52 43.50
N ILE A 485 -41.17 6.79 42.31
CA ILE A 485 -41.65 8.10 41.83
C ILE A 485 -43.08 7.92 41.28
N SER A 486 -44.01 8.77 41.70
CA SER A 486 -45.35 8.86 41.11
C SER A 486 -45.24 9.57 39.76
N LEU A 487 -45.98 9.08 38.76
CA LEU A 487 -46.08 9.67 37.45
C LEU A 487 -47.41 10.38 37.27
N ASP A 488 -47.36 11.60 36.75
CA ASP A 488 -48.53 12.36 36.34
C ASP A 488 -48.64 12.30 34.80
N PRO A 489 -49.88 12.34 34.22
CA PRO A 489 -50.04 12.34 32.76
C PRO A 489 -49.27 13.50 32.14
N GLY A 490 -48.42 13.15 31.12
CA GLY A 490 -47.53 14.06 30.43
C GLY A 490 -46.07 14.04 30.94
N ASP A 491 -45.79 13.26 31.98
CA ASP A 491 -44.40 13.10 32.46
C ASP A 491 -43.55 12.32 31.46
N VAL A 492 -42.29 12.72 31.35
CA VAL A 492 -41.31 12.08 30.48
C VAL A 492 -40.15 11.53 31.30
N LEU A 493 -39.78 10.31 31.04
CA LEU A 493 -38.57 9.66 31.55
C LEU A 493 -37.60 9.44 30.42
N VAL A 494 -36.33 9.77 30.68
CA VAL A 494 -35.27 9.62 29.68
C VAL A 494 -34.10 8.87 30.29
N PHE A 495 -33.74 7.78 29.63
CA PHE A 495 -32.57 6.96 29.94
C PHE A 495 -31.58 7.10 28.79
N TYR A 496 -30.31 7.20 29.09
CA TYR A 496 -29.26 7.41 28.08
C TYR A 496 -27.93 6.91 28.63
N THR A 497 -27.00 6.57 27.71
CA THR A 497 -25.62 6.24 28.05
C THR A 497 -24.73 7.48 28.03
N ASP A 498 -23.54 7.39 28.60
CA ASP A 498 -22.59 8.51 28.72
C ASP A 498 -22.18 9.09 27.37
N GLY A 499 -22.15 8.27 26.29
CA GLY A 499 -21.91 8.75 24.95
C GLY A 499 -22.84 9.89 24.49
N VAL A 500 -24.02 10.07 25.12
CA VAL A 500 -24.89 11.22 24.85
C VAL A 500 -24.35 12.50 25.51
N VAL A 501 -23.97 12.46 26.79
CA VAL A 501 -23.56 13.64 27.56
C VAL A 501 -22.07 13.94 27.47
N GLU A 502 -21.25 12.95 27.16
CA GLU A 502 -19.79 13.06 26.97
C GLU A 502 -19.37 13.29 25.52
N SER A 503 -20.34 13.29 24.58
CA SER A 503 -20.08 13.69 23.19
C SER A 503 -19.45 15.08 23.13
N ARG A 504 -18.44 15.25 22.27
CA ARG A 504 -17.64 16.47 22.17
C ARG A 504 -17.86 17.20 20.85
N ASP A 505 -17.77 18.52 20.92
CA ASP A 505 -17.71 19.37 19.73
C ASP A 505 -16.27 19.46 19.17
N ALA A 506 -16.10 20.25 18.11
CA ALA A 506 -14.80 20.46 17.45
C ALA A 506 -13.76 21.15 18.38
N GLU A 507 -14.20 21.86 19.39
CA GLU A 507 -13.39 22.54 20.41
C GLU A 507 -13.05 21.62 21.60
N GLY A 508 -13.67 20.43 21.69
CA GLY A 508 -13.47 19.43 22.74
C GLY A 508 -14.34 19.64 23.98
N GLU A 509 -15.34 20.53 23.92
CA GLU A 509 -16.31 20.74 24.99
C GLU A 509 -17.36 19.63 24.99
N GLU A 510 -17.76 19.15 26.19
CA GLU A 510 -18.77 18.10 26.33
C GLU A 510 -20.20 18.66 26.17
N TYR A 511 -21.10 17.87 25.57
CA TYR A 511 -22.53 18.21 25.47
C TYR A 511 -23.17 18.48 26.81
N GLY A 512 -22.89 17.67 27.80
CA GLY A 512 -23.17 17.86 29.21
C GLY A 512 -24.61 17.65 29.63
N TYR A 513 -24.77 17.44 30.93
CA TYR A 513 -26.08 17.19 31.59
C TYR A 513 -27.04 18.38 31.51
N ASP A 514 -26.56 19.60 31.64
CA ASP A 514 -27.40 20.81 31.68
C ASP A 514 -28.05 21.09 30.32
N ARG A 515 -27.32 20.88 29.24
CA ARG A 515 -27.83 21.03 27.87
C ARG A 515 -28.88 19.99 27.56
N LEU A 516 -28.61 18.71 27.90
CA LEU A 516 -29.62 17.63 27.74
C LEU A 516 -30.91 18.01 28.48
N LEU A 517 -30.81 18.41 29.75
CA LEU A 517 -31.99 18.76 30.53
C LEU A 517 -32.74 19.96 29.97
N SER A 518 -32.04 20.92 29.39
CA SER A 518 -32.64 22.11 28.73
C SER A 518 -33.47 21.72 27.51
N ILE A 519 -32.94 20.87 26.63
CA ILE A 519 -33.67 20.36 25.46
C ILE A 519 -34.87 19.53 25.89
N LEU A 520 -34.74 18.66 26.89
CA LEU A 520 -35.86 17.87 27.39
C LEU A 520 -36.98 18.75 27.95
N LYS A 521 -36.67 19.86 28.61
CA LYS A 521 -37.66 20.84 29.10
C LYS A 521 -38.35 21.58 27.92
N GLU A 522 -37.59 21.97 26.93
CA GLU A 522 -38.09 22.72 25.76
C GLU A 522 -39.13 21.89 24.99
N TYR A 523 -38.79 20.63 24.72
CA TYR A 523 -39.61 19.74 23.89
C TYR A 523 -40.54 18.81 24.69
N ARG A 524 -40.77 19.07 26.00
CA ARG A 524 -41.58 18.22 26.87
C ARG A 524 -43.04 17.97 26.42
N HIS A 525 -43.56 18.85 25.59
CA HIS A 525 -44.92 18.77 25.07
C HIS A 525 -45.04 17.81 23.86
N GLU A 526 -43.94 17.54 23.18
CA GLU A 526 -43.90 16.60 22.07
C GLU A 526 -44.18 15.18 22.56
N ASP A 527 -44.55 14.27 21.66
CA ASP A 527 -44.60 12.84 21.95
C ASP A 527 -43.18 12.26 22.16
N ALA A 528 -43.06 10.98 22.45
CA ALA A 528 -41.77 10.35 22.70
C ALA A 528 -40.85 10.42 21.46
N ASP A 529 -41.38 10.24 20.25
CA ASP A 529 -40.63 10.30 18.99
C ASP A 529 -40.17 11.70 18.67
N GLY A 530 -41.01 12.71 18.88
CA GLY A 530 -40.70 14.12 18.68
C GLY A 530 -39.58 14.57 19.61
N LEU A 531 -39.67 14.24 20.89
CA LEU A 531 -38.67 14.58 21.89
C LEU A 531 -37.34 13.85 21.65
N HIS A 532 -37.40 12.54 21.35
CA HIS A 532 -36.24 11.74 20.99
C HIS A 532 -35.50 12.35 19.77
N SER A 533 -36.27 12.69 18.72
CA SER A 533 -35.73 13.32 17.50
C SER A 533 -35.15 14.72 17.77
N ALA A 534 -35.72 15.48 18.71
CA ALA A 534 -35.20 16.80 19.09
C ALA A 534 -33.82 16.68 19.79
N VAL A 535 -33.68 15.74 20.73
CA VAL A 535 -32.40 15.48 21.40
C VAL A 535 -31.33 15.07 20.40
N LEU A 536 -31.62 14.10 19.51
CA LEU A 536 -30.65 13.64 18.53
C LEU A 536 -30.26 14.74 17.51
N ARG A 537 -31.19 15.61 17.16
CA ARG A 537 -30.93 16.74 16.25
C ARG A 537 -30.02 17.78 16.90
N ASP A 538 -30.30 18.14 18.15
CA ASP A 538 -29.47 19.08 18.90
C ASP A 538 -28.06 18.52 19.13
N LEU A 539 -27.95 17.26 19.49
CA LEU A 539 -26.68 16.55 19.67
C LEU A 539 -25.85 16.52 18.37
N ARG A 540 -26.48 16.15 17.24
CA ARG A 540 -25.80 16.18 15.94
C ARG A 540 -25.35 17.58 15.55
N GLY A 541 -26.16 18.61 15.84
CA GLY A 541 -25.79 19.99 15.62
C GLY A 541 -24.61 20.46 16.47
N PHE A 542 -24.48 19.91 17.68
CA PHE A 542 -23.39 20.18 18.61
C PHE A 542 -22.08 19.50 18.16
N ILE A 543 -22.11 18.21 17.83
CA ILE A 543 -20.95 17.42 17.40
C ILE A 543 -20.45 17.90 16.02
N GLY A 544 -21.35 18.37 15.14
CA GLY A 544 -21.00 18.82 13.79
C GLY A 544 -20.57 17.66 12.87
N SER A 545 -19.35 17.72 12.34
CA SER A 545 -18.78 16.72 11.42
C SER A 545 -17.88 15.69 12.10
N ALA A 546 -17.72 15.74 13.44
CA ALA A 546 -16.92 14.77 14.16
C ALA A 546 -17.61 13.39 14.22
N GLU A 547 -16.81 12.34 14.29
CA GLU A 547 -17.31 10.98 14.55
C GLU A 547 -17.67 10.83 16.02
N TYR A 548 -18.52 9.87 16.33
CA TYR A 548 -18.89 9.57 17.71
C TYR A 548 -17.73 8.89 18.44
N ASP A 549 -17.37 9.45 19.60
CA ASP A 549 -16.29 8.91 20.45
C ASP A 549 -16.69 7.66 21.21
N ASP A 550 -18.00 7.51 21.53
CA ASP A 550 -18.55 6.38 22.25
C ASP A 550 -19.95 5.97 21.76
N ASP A 551 -20.38 4.78 22.16
CA ASP A 551 -21.73 4.28 21.85
C ASP A 551 -22.77 5.20 22.45
N MET A 552 -23.82 5.47 21.69
CA MET A 552 -24.90 6.36 22.11
C MET A 552 -26.23 5.64 22.12
N THR A 553 -26.82 5.52 23.28
CA THR A 553 -28.18 4.97 23.45
C THR A 553 -29.07 5.98 24.15
N LEU A 554 -30.25 6.18 23.58
CA LEU A 554 -31.26 7.10 24.11
C LEU A 554 -32.63 6.40 24.10
N VAL A 555 -33.27 6.35 25.27
CA VAL A 555 -34.61 5.79 25.48
C VAL A 555 -35.50 6.85 26.11
N VAL A 556 -36.60 7.20 25.46
CA VAL A 556 -37.61 8.14 25.91
C VAL A 556 -38.90 7.41 26.17
N VAL A 557 -39.46 7.61 27.38
CA VAL A 557 -40.73 7.03 27.80
C VAL A 557 -41.65 8.16 28.28
N LYS A 558 -42.78 8.38 27.61
CA LYS A 558 -43.76 9.40 28.00
C LYS A 558 -45.04 8.72 28.49
N TRP A 559 -45.47 9.13 29.70
CA TRP A 559 -46.68 8.69 30.32
C TRP A 559 -47.88 9.56 29.94
N HIS A 560 -48.95 8.98 29.42
CA HIS A 560 -50.17 9.68 29.02
C HIS A 560 -51.36 9.50 29.99
N GLY A 561 -51.18 8.65 30.99
CA GLY A 561 -52.29 8.23 31.89
C GLY A 561 -52.99 6.98 31.41
N VAL A 562 -53.78 6.39 32.28
CA VAL A 562 -54.60 5.22 31.96
C VAL A 562 -55.76 5.65 31.03
N PRO A 563 -55.97 5.04 29.86
CA PRO A 563 -57.11 5.36 28.99
C PRO A 563 -58.42 5.17 29.73
N ILE A 564 -59.31 6.14 29.58
CA ILE A 564 -60.63 6.16 30.26
C ILE A 564 -61.48 4.88 29.95
N ASP A 565 -61.30 4.28 28.79
CA ASP A 565 -62.00 3.03 28.40
C ASP A 565 -61.63 1.83 29.28
N THR A 566 -60.43 1.78 29.84
CA THR A 566 -59.97 0.69 30.74
C THR A 566 -60.56 0.85 32.15
N LEU A 567 -60.86 2.07 32.58
CA LEU A 567 -61.51 2.37 33.86
C LEU A 567 -63.01 1.98 33.86
N LEU A 568 -63.69 2.03 32.70
CA LEU A 568 -65.11 1.68 32.59
C LEU A 568 -65.34 0.17 32.64
N THR A 569 -64.40 -0.63 32.15
CA THR A 569 -64.50 -2.12 32.18
C THR A 569 -64.20 -2.67 33.57
N SER A 570 -63.30 -2.06 34.36
CA SER A 570 -63.01 -2.49 35.71
C SER A 570 -64.15 -2.20 36.71
N THR A 571 -64.92 -1.13 36.46
CA THR A 571 -66.09 -0.75 37.31
C THR A 571 -67.29 -1.60 37.00
N GLN A 572 -67.40 -2.27 35.81
CA GLN A 572 -68.46 -3.19 35.51
C GLN A 572 -68.24 -4.58 36.13
N SER A 573 -67.00 -5.08 36.22
CA SER A 573 -66.68 -6.37 36.82
C SER A 573 -66.93 -6.44 38.35
N VAL A 574 -66.91 -5.31 39.03
CA VAL A 574 -67.18 -5.22 40.47
C VAL A 574 -68.71 -5.18 40.75
N LYS A 575 -69.53 -4.81 39.76
CA LYS A 575 -70.99 -4.79 39.92
C LYS A 575 -71.71 -6.12 39.60
N GLU A 576 -71.04 -7.07 38.97
CA GLU A 576 -71.60 -8.41 38.68
C GLU A 576 -71.20 -9.47 39.73
N SER A 577 -70.40 -9.09 40.79
CA SER A 577 -70.01 -10.00 41.86
C SER A 577 -70.63 -9.65 43.23
N THR A 578 -71.73 -8.86 43.25
CA THR A 578 -72.61 -8.62 44.39
C THR A 578 -74.04 -8.98 43.92
#